data_ce7db2120a41ce1083968d222424bf5f
#
_entry.id   ce7db2120a41ce1083968d222424bf5f
#
_cell.length_a   1.000
_cell.length_b   1.000
_cell.length_c   1.000
_cell.angle_alpha   90.00
_cell.angle_beta   90.00
_cell.angle_gamma   90.00
#
_symmetry.space_group_name_H-M   'P 1'
#
loop_
_entity.id
_entity.type
_entity.pdbx_description
1 polymer ?
#
loop_
_entity_poly.entity_id
_entity_poly.type
_entity_poly.pdbx_seq_one_letter_code
_entity_poly.pdbx_strand_id
1 'polypeptide(L)'
;MERLIRQDKHNRDRYIDIKVEDMKDGTTDIVKISGIVGSDKFSESRTNVKTGYEKALKRAQTMWNNEHTKCNQVLPMLANKWEDRQKYISEPFYVQPKLDGVRLLVSKDGGISRTGKIIPGTEVLGKGLESGQYVDGEAFDPNLNFEELTSTFKTDPLKLKFHV
;
A
#
# COMPACT_ATOMS: atom_id res chain seq x y z
N MET A 1 4.68 -19.66 8.89
CA MET A 1 4.92 -18.22 9.09
C MET A 1 3.92 -17.71 10.10
N GLU A 2 4.22 -16.58 10.74
CA GLU A 2 3.29 -15.94 11.68
C GLU A 2 2.03 -15.46 10.96
N ARG A 3 0.87 -15.51 11.65
CA ARG A 3 -0.39 -14.99 11.16
C ARG A 3 -0.35 -13.47 11.07
N LEU A 4 -0.71 -12.92 9.92
CA LEU A 4 -0.90 -11.48 9.74
C LEU A 4 -2.35 -11.10 10.05
N ILE A 5 -2.54 -10.00 10.76
CA ILE A 5 -3.87 -9.42 11.03
C ILE A 5 -3.88 -7.99 10.52
N ARG A 6 -4.95 -7.62 9.80
CA ARG A 6 -5.19 -6.23 9.34
C ARG A 6 -6.67 -5.89 9.43
N GLN A 7 -6.99 -4.62 9.61
CA GLN A 7 -8.36 -4.16 9.51
C GLN A 7 -8.78 -3.98 8.04
N ASP A 8 -10.01 -4.36 7.72
CA ASP A 8 -10.62 -4.08 6.43
C ASP A 8 -11.34 -2.70 6.43
N LYS A 9 -11.88 -2.30 5.27
CA LYS A 9 -12.61 -1.03 5.11
C LYS A 9 -13.86 -0.89 6.00
N HIS A 10 -14.26 -1.94 6.70
CA HIS A 10 -15.40 -1.99 7.63
C HIS A 10 -14.95 -2.17 9.09
N ASN A 11 -13.67 -1.89 9.40
CA ASN A 11 -13.05 -2.05 10.73
C ASN A 11 -13.13 -3.47 11.29
N ARG A 12 -13.19 -4.50 10.43
CA ARG A 12 -13.16 -5.90 10.86
C ARG A 12 -11.74 -6.43 10.75
N ASP A 13 -11.29 -7.15 11.77
CA ASP A 13 -9.99 -7.81 11.75
C ASP A 13 -10.02 -8.98 10.77
N ARG A 14 -9.17 -8.91 9.76
CA ARG A 14 -8.92 -10.00 8.80
C ARG A 14 -7.59 -10.62 9.07
N TYR A 15 -7.53 -11.94 8.94
CA TYR A 15 -6.27 -12.68 9.04
C TYR A 15 -5.80 -13.21 7.68
N ILE A 16 -4.49 -13.40 7.58
CA ILE A 16 -3.82 -14.05 6.45
C ILE A 16 -2.80 -15.02 7.03
N ASP A 17 -2.94 -16.30 6.67
CA ASP A 17 -1.99 -17.35 6.96
C ASP A 17 -1.34 -17.81 5.66
N ILE A 18 -0.02 -18.00 5.67
CA ILE A 18 0.71 -18.58 4.55
C ILE A 18 1.51 -19.77 5.07
N LYS A 19 1.30 -20.94 4.48
CA LYS A 19 1.94 -22.21 4.83
C LYS A 19 2.59 -22.83 3.60
N VAL A 20 3.54 -23.70 3.83
CA VAL A 20 4.12 -24.58 2.81
C VAL A 20 3.84 -26.02 3.22
N GLU A 21 3.24 -26.78 2.33
CA GLU A 21 2.82 -28.16 2.57
C GLU A 21 3.42 -29.08 1.50
N ASP A 22 4.13 -30.11 1.93
CA ASP A 22 4.61 -31.15 1.01
C ASP A 22 3.47 -32.10 0.66
N MET A 23 3.32 -32.35 -0.62
CA MET A 23 2.32 -33.24 -1.15
C MET A 23 2.88 -34.67 -1.32
N LYS A 24 2.00 -35.67 -1.25
CA LYS A 24 2.39 -37.10 -1.37
C LYS A 24 2.97 -37.45 -2.73
N ASP A 25 2.73 -36.65 -3.75
CA ASP A 25 3.24 -36.80 -5.11
C ASP A 25 4.65 -36.20 -5.32
N GLY A 26 5.29 -35.70 -4.24
CA GLY A 26 6.62 -35.09 -4.30
C GLY A 26 6.61 -33.64 -4.77
N THR A 27 5.43 -33.03 -4.95
CA THR A 27 5.30 -31.58 -5.17
C THR A 27 5.11 -30.84 -3.86
N THR A 28 5.22 -29.53 -3.87
CA THR A 28 5.06 -28.68 -2.67
C THR A 28 4.03 -27.59 -2.97
N ASP A 29 3.04 -27.45 -2.10
CA ASP A 29 2.02 -26.41 -2.23
C ASP A 29 2.31 -25.25 -1.27
N ILE A 30 2.13 -24.01 -1.78
CA ILE A 30 1.99 -22.84 -0.94
C ILE A 30 0.49 -22.61 -0.74
N VAL A 31 0.05 -22.69 0.51
CA VAL A 31 -1.35 -22.51 0.90
C VAL A 31 -1.49 -21.14 1.55
N LYS A 32 -2.34 -20.30 0.96
CA LYS A 32 -2.74 -19.01 1.54
C LYS A 32 -4.18 -19.09 2.00
N ILE A 33 -4.41 -18.85 3.27
CA ILE A 33 -5.74 -18.81 3.89
C ILE A 33 -6.01 -17.38 4.34
N SER A 34 -7.21 -16.88 4.09
CA SER A 34 -7.62 -15.56 4.57
C SER A 34 -9.09 -15.54 4.96
N GLY A 35 -9.40 -14.85 6.05
CA GLY A 35 -10.76 -14.76 6.58
C GLY A 35 -10.93 -13.56 7.51
N ILE A 36 -12.11 -13.50 8.15
CA ILE A 36 -12.40 -12.53 9.21
C ILE A 36 -12.16 -13.26 10.54
N VAL A 37 -11.47 -12.60 11.47
CA VAL A 37 -11.23 -13.15 12.80
C VAL A 37 -12.58 -13.40 13.50
N GLY A 38 -12.75 -14.61 14.03
CA GLY A 38 -14.00 -15.03 14.66
C GLY A 38 -15.10 -15.51 13.72
N SER A 39 -14.81 -15.64 12.41
CA SER A 39 -15.74 -16.21 11.42
C SER A 39 -15.28 -17.58 10.95
N ASP A 40 -16.22 -18.51 10.79
CA ASP A 40 -15.94 -19.83 10.20
C ASP A 40 -15.74 -19.78 8.68
N LYS A 41 -16.03 -18.64 8.04
CA LYS A 41 -15.87 -18.44 6.60
C LYS A 41 -14.47 -17.95 6.29
N PHE A 42 -13.76 -18.70 5.45
CA PHE A 42 -12.44 -18.33 4.95
C PHE A 42 -12.29 -18.62 3.45
N SER A 43 -11.31 -18.02 2.84
CA SER A 43 -10.87 -18.30 1.47
C SER A 43 -9.52 -18.99 1.54
N GLU A 44 -9.37 -20.07 0.80
CA GLU A 44 -8.11 -20.80 0.64
C GLU A 44 -7.68 -20.76 -0.83
N SER A 45 -6.41 -20.49 -1.06
CA SER A 45 -5.79 -20.60 -2.38
C SER A 45 -4.51 -21.43 -2.29
N ARG A 46 -4.31 -22.33 -3.25
CA ARG A 46 -3.13 -23.20 -3.36
C ARG A 46 -2.34 -22.87 -4.60
N THR A 47 -1.03 -22.81 -4.45
CA THR A 47 -0.08 -22.62 -5.56
C THR A 47 0.92 -23.76 -5.54
N ASN A 48 0.83 -24.65 -6.53
CA ASN A 48 1.75 -25.77 -6.65
C ASN A 48 3.13 -25.32 -7.15
N VAL A 49 4.18 -25.77 -6.48
CA VAL A 49 5.57 -25.45 -6.78
C VAL A 49 6.31 -26.76 -7.08
N LYS A 50 6.55 -27.03 -8.37
CA LYS A 50 7.23 -28.24 -8.85
C LYS A 50 8.74 -28.29 -8.55
N THR A 51 9.32 -27.23 -8.01
CA THR A 51 10.76 -27.04 -7.89
C THR A 51 11.32 -27.35 -6.49
N GLY A 52 10.54 -28.02 -5.64
CA GLY A 52 10.95 -28.49 -4.31
C GLY A 52 10.70 -27.49 -3.18
N TYR A 53 10.74 -28.03 -1.95
CA TYR A 53 10.36 -27.35 -0.71
C TYR A 53 11.09 -26.02 -0.46
N GLU A 54 12.41 -25.98 -0.65
CA GLU A 54 13.18 -24.75 -0.39
C GLU A 54 12.78 -23.57 -1.27
N LYS A 55 12.50 -23.83 -2.56
CA LYS A 55 12.02 -22.78 -3.47
C LYS A 55 10.60 -22.35 -3.13
N ALA A 56 9.76 -23.29 -2.74
CA ALA A 56 8.41 -23.00 -2.25
C ALA A 56 8.48 -22.13 -0.97
N LEU A 57 9.38 -22.45 -0.04
CA LEU A 57 9.57 -21.68 1.19
C LEU A 57 10.05 -20.24 0.91
N LYS A 58 11.02 -20.05 0.02
CA LYS A 58 11.48 -18.70 -0.40
C LYS A 58 10.35 -17.89 -1.04
N ARG A 59 9.54 -18.52 -1.90
CA ARG A 59 8.40 -17.88 -2.54
C ARG A 59 7.30 -17.53 -1.52
N ALA A 60 7.02 -18.44 -0.60
CA ALA A 60 6.06 -18.20 0.48
C ALA A 60 6.52 -17.06 1.40
N GLN A 61 7.82 -16.98 1.72
CA GLN A 61 8.41 -15.87 2.48
C GLN A 61 8.25 -14.52 1.73
N THR A 62 8.45 -14.51 0.42
CA THR A 62 8.22 -13.30 -0.40
C THR A 62 6.74 -12.90 -0.38
N MET A 63 5.83 -13.87 -0.49
CA MET A 63 4.39 -13.61 -0.39
C MET A 63 4.02 -13.05 0.99
N TRP A 64 4.57 -13.61 2.05
CA TRP A 64 4.34 -13.15 3.42
C TRP A 64 4.87 -11.72 3.63
N ASN A 65 6.10 -11.43 3.19
CA ASN A 65 6.70 -10.09 3.27
C ASN A 65 5.83 -9.05 2.55
N ASN A 66 5.31 -9.38 1.36
CA ASN A 66 4.45 -8.50 0.60
C ASN A 66 3.11 -8.22 1.33
N GLU A 67 2.51 -9.25 1.95
CA GLU A 67 1.28 -9.05 2.74
C GLU A 67 1.56 -8.32 4.05
N HIS A 68 2.67 -8.61 4.73
CA HIS A 68 3.11 -7.92 5.94
C HIS A 68 3.32 -6.42 5.68
N THR A 69 4.00 -6.07 4.58
CA THR A 69 4.15 -4.67 4.17
C THR A 69 2.80 -3.98 3.98
N LYS A 70 1.84 -4.65 3.30
CA LYS A 70 0.49 -4.10 3.11
C LYS A 70 -0.29 -3.94 4.43
N CYS A 71 -0.10 -4.83 5.39
CA CYS A 71 -0.77 -4.75 6.69
C CYS A 71 -0.33 -3.54 7.51
N ASN A 72 0.94 -3.18 7.42
CA ASN A 72 1.56 -2.13 8.22
C ASN A 72 1.69 -0.80 7.46
N GLN A 73 1.18 -0.72 6.22
CA GLN A 73 1.34 0.45 5.38
C GLN A 73 0.17 1.42 5.53
N VAL A 74 0.47 2.64 5.90
CA VAL A 74 -0.46 3.75 5.78
C VAL A 74 -0.51 4.14 4.30
N LEU A 75 -1.72 4.15 3.72
CA LEU A 75 -1.96 4.57 2.35
C LEU A 75 -2.77 5.85 2.32
N PRO A 76 -2.55 6.74 1.35
CA PRO A 76 -3.34 7.95 1.22
C PRO A 76 -4.81 7.63 0.94
N MET A 77 -5.71 8.37 1.55
CA MET A 77 -7.13 8.25 1.32
C MET A 77 -7.45 8.58 -0.14
N LEU A 78 -8.22 7.71 -0.81
CA LEU A 78 -8.64 7.95 -2.18
C LEU A 78 -9.88 8.86 -2.21
N ALA A 79 -9.87 9.84 -3.13
CA ALA A 79 -11.05 10.65 -3.40
C ALA A 79 -12.19 9.79 -3.96
N ASN A 80 -13.40 10.08 -3.53
CA ASN A 80 -14.62 9.53 -4.12
C ASN A 80 -15.10 10.43 -5.25
N LYS A 81 -15.92 9.87 -6.15
CA LYS A 81 -16.61 10.68 -7.16
C LYS A 81 -17.67 11.56 -6.48
N TRP A 82 -17.79 12.79 -6.95
CA TRP A 82 -18.75 13.75 -6.43
C TRP A 82 -20.19 13.23 -6.54
N GLU A 83 -20.54 12.66 -7.69
CA GLU A 83 -21.86 12.13 -8.01
C GLU A 83 -22.32 11.06 -7.01
N ASP A 84 -21.37 10.26 -6.49
CA ASP A 84 -21.65 9.17 -5.57
C ASP A 84 -21.75 9.64 -4.10
N ARG A 85 -21.15 10.80 -3.77
CA ARG A 85 -20.93 11.21 -2.37
C ARG A 85 -21.53 12.55 -1.99
N GLN A 86 -21.97 13.40 -2.92
CA GLN A 86 -22.52 14.72 -2.64
C GLN A 86 -23.62 14.72 -1.56
N LYS A 87 -24.45 13.69 -1.54
CA LYS A 87 -25.56 13.54 -0.56
C LYS A 87 -25.11 13.34 0.90
N TYR A 88 -23.83 13.04 1.11
CA TYR A 88 -23.24 12.85 2.45
C TYR A 88 -22.43 14.06 2.90
N ILE A 89 -22.34 15.10 2.08
CA ILE A 89 -21.58 16.31 2.39
C ILE A 89 -22.52 17.32 3.00
N SER A 90 -22.17 17.81 4.18
CA SER A 90 -22.88 18.87 4.90
C SER A 90 -22.04 20.13 4.96
N GLU A 91 -22.69 21.29 4.99
CA GLU A 91 -22.01 22.56 5.24
C GLU A 91 -21.60 22.71 6.72
N PRO A 92 -20.48 23.40 7.00
CA PRO A 92 -19.52 23.97 6.05
C PRO A 92 -18.59 22.93 5.46
N PHE A 93 -18.16 23.12 4.19
CA PHE A 93 -17.12 22.30 3.53
C PHE A 93 -16.03 23.18 2.93
N TYR A 94 -14.84 22.60 2.75
CA TYR A 94 -13.71 23.29 2.16
C TYR A 94 -13.54 22.88 0.70
N VAL A 95 -13.13 23.83 -0.13
CA VAL A 95 -12.81 23.61 -1.55
C VAL A 95 -11.38 24.04 -1.79
N GLN A 96 -10.65 23.21 -2.52
CA GLN A 96 -9.27 23.50 -2.91
C GLN A 96 -9.05 23.12 -4.38
N PRO A 97 -8.10 23.77 -5.09
CA PRO A 97 -7.72 23.35 -6.44
C PRO A 97 -7.21 21.90 -6.44
N LYS A 98 -7.67 21.11 -7.41
CA LYS A 98 -7.09 19.80 -7.66
C LYS A 98 -5.83 19.97 -8.49
N LEU A 99 -4.67 19.77 -7.89
CA LEU A 99 -3.41 19.74 -8.61
C LEU A 99 -3.31 18.44 -9.44
N ASP A 100 -2.73 18.56 -10.64
CA ASP A 100 -2.49 17.41 -11.52
C ASP A 100 -1.02 16.99 -11.45
N GLY A 101 -0.64 16.49 -10.30
CA GLY A 101 0.73 16.10 -9.96
C GLY A 101 0.88 14.63 -9.62
N VAL A 102 1.87 14.32 -8.82
CA VAL A 102 2.11 12.99 -8.26
C VAL A 102 1.85 13.02 -6.76
N ARG A 103 0.80 12.31 -6.33
CA ARG A 103 0.46 12.21 -4.91
C ARG A 103 1.54 11.50 -4.13
N LEU A 104 1.91 12.10 -3.00
CA LEU A 104 2.96 11.63 -2.12
C LEU A 104 2.48 11.71 -0.67
N LEU A 105 2.52 10.59 0.03
CA LEU A 105 2.32 10.53 1.48
C LEU A 105 3.70 10.53 2.14
N VAL A 106 4.03 11.58 2.88
CA VAL A 106 5.34 11.75 3.50
C VAL A 106 5.27 11.36 4.98
N SER A 107 6.20 10.52 5.40
CA SER A 107 6.49 10.17 6.79
C SER A 107 7.88 10.66 7.17
N LYS A 108 8.30 10.45 8.43
CA LYS A 108 9.67 10.73 8.88
C LYS A 108 10.75 10.01 8.04
N ASP A 109 10.40 8.87 7.43
CA ASP A 109 11.29 8.01 6.67
C ASP A 109 11.28 8.33 5.16
N GLY A 110 10.53 9.37 4.75
CA GLY A 110 10.40 9.81 3.36
C GLY A 110 9.02 9.58 2.77
N GLY A 111 8.94 9.70 1.45
CA GLY A 111 7.69 9.67 0.71
C GLY A 111 7.29 8.28 0.25
N ILE A 112 5.97 8.05 0.26
CA ILE A 112 5.33 6.82 -0.19
C ILE A 112 4.33 7.18 -1.29
N SER A 113 4.36 6.45 -2.41
CA SER A 113 3.42 6.63 -3.51
C SER A 113 2.00 6.19 -3.12
N ARG A 114 1.02 6.54 -3.97
CA ARG A 114 -0.39 6.10 -3.85
C ARG A 114 -0.56 4.58 -3.66
N THR A 115 0.36 3.78 -4.19
CA THR A 115 0.33 2.31 -4.10
C THR A 115 1.24 1.76 -3.02
N GLY A 116 1.85 2.63 -2.20
CA GLY A 116 2.68 2.27 -1.08
C GLY A 116 4.14 1.97 -1.44
N LYS A 117 4.60 2.35 -2.61
CA LYS A 117 6.03 2.22 -2.94
C LYS A 117 6.80 3.37 -2.29
N ILE A 118 7.88 3.07 -1.62
CA ILE A 118 8.84 4.04 -1.12
C ILE A 118 9.45 4.77 -2.32
N ILE A 119 9.55 6.09 -2.23
CA ILE A 119 10.16 6.95 -3.24
C ILE A 119 11.52 7.40 -2.72
N PRO A 120 12.62 6.83 -3.25
CA PRO A 120 13.96 7.21 -2.84
C PRO A 120 14.24 8.70 -3.09
N GLY A 121 15.06 9.32 -2.24
CA GLY A 121 15.42 10.73 -2.36
C GLY A 121 14.42 11.71 -1.76
N THR A 122 13.33 11.21 -1.15
CA THR A 122 12.30 12.05 -0.52
C THR A 122 12.44 12.14 1.01
N GLU A 123 13.48 11.58 1.58
CA GLU A 123 13.69 11.47 3.03
C GLU A 123 13.77 12.86 3.69
N VAL A 124 14.29 13.84 2.96
CA VAL A 124 14.39 15.23 3.42
C VAL A 124 13.02 15.89 3.67
N LEU A 125 11.97 15.46 2.95
CA LEU A 125 10.61 15.98 3.12
C LEU A 125 10.00 15.57 4.46
N GLY A 126 10.45 14.45 5.02
CA GLY A 126 10.01 13.96 6.34
C GLY A 126 10.68 14.62 7.53
N LYS A 127 11.58 15.57 7.30
CA LYS A 127 12.34 16.24 8.34
C LYS A 127 11.43 17.02 9.29
N GLY A 128 11.46 16.66 10.57
CA GLY A 128 10.58 17.27 11.59
C GLY A 128 9.29 16.50 11.86
N LEU A 129 8.99 15.45 11.10
CA LEU A 129 7.89 14.55 11.43
C LEU A 129 8.30 13.51 12.48
N GLU A 130 7.42 13.24 13.41
CA GLU A 130 7.58 12.18 14.39
C GLU A 130 7.10 10.82 13.84
N SER A 131 7.46 9.74 14.53
CA SER A 131 6.99 8.39 14.19
C SER A 131 5.46 8.33 14.26
N GLY A 132 4.83 7.85 13.18
CA GLY A 132 3.37 7.78 13.06
C GLY A 132 2.70 9.06 12.53
N GLN A 133 3.44 10.14 12.33
CA GLN A 133 2.94 11.32 11.63
C GLN A 133 3.12 11.16 10.13
N TYR A 134 2.12 11.64 9.40
CA TYR A 134 2.09 11.62 7.92
C TYR A 134 1.55 12.94 7.40
N VAL A 135 2.12 13.38 6.29
CA VAL A 135 1.64 14.54 5.53
C VAL A 135 1.26 14.06 4.14
N ASP A 136 0.02 14.29 3.73
CA ASP A 136 -0.49 13.91 2.41
C ASP A 136 -0.54 15.14 1.51
N GLY A 137 0.09 15.04 0.35
CA GLY A 137 0.18 16.16 -0.57
C GLY A 137 0.49 15.72 -2.00
N GLU A 138 0.76 16.70 -2.84
CA GLU A 138 1.01 16.52 -4.27
C GLU A 138 2.36 17.12 -4.64
N ALA A 139 3.23 16.32 -5.28
CA ALA A 139 4.43 16.83 -5.93
C ALA A 139 4.04 17.40 -7.30
N PHE A 140 4.21 18.72 -7.47
CA PHE A 140 3.67 19.46 -8.61
C PHE A 140 4.57 20.62 -9.01
N ASP A 141 4.59 20.95 -10.30
CA ASP A 141 5.15 22.18 -10.86
C ASP A 141 4.21 22.69 -11.98
N PRO A 142 3.70 23.93 -11.89
CA PRO A 142 2.78 24.50 -12.87
C PRO A 142 3.40 24.73 -14.26
N ASN A 143 4.72 24.69 -14.38
CA ASN A 143 5.44 24.90 -15.63
C ASN A 143 5.71 23.60 -16.42
N LEU A 144 5.40 22.44 -15.81
CA LEU A 144 5.61 21.13 -16.42
C LEU A 144 4.28 20.51 -16.83
N ASN A 145 4.24 19.88 -18.00
CA ASN A 145 3.14 19.00 -18.35
C ASN A 145 3.24 17.68 -17.55
N PHE A 146 2.17 16.86 -17.56
CA PHE A 146 2.10 15.64 -16.75
C PHE A 146 3.19 14.60 -17.07
N GLU A 147 3.62 14.51 -18.34
CA GLU A 147 4.68 13.58 -18.75
C GLU A 147 6.04 14.04 -18.24
N GLU A 148 6.36 15.31 -18.38
CA GLU A 148 7.58 15.93 -17.86
C GLU A 148 7.64 15.84 -16.34
N LEU A 149 6.52 16.12 -15.67
CA LEU A 149 6.38 16.05 -14.22
C LEU A 149 6.63 14.62 -13.71
N THR A 150 6.00 13.62 -14.33
CA THR A 150 6.20 12.21 -13.94
C THR A 150 7.61 11.71 -14.23
N SER A 151 8.23 12.18 -15.31
CA SER A 151 9.63 11.88 -15.62
C SER A 151 10.57 12.50 -14.60
N THR A 152 10.37 13.79 -14.28
CA THR A 152 11.14 14.51 -13.25
C THR A 152 10.99 13.85 -11.89
N PHE A 153 9.77 13.48 -11.49
CA PHE A 153 9.52 12.79 -10.23
C PHE A 153 10.26 11.45 -10.11
N LYS A 154 10.40 10.70 -11.20
CA LYS A 154 11.12 9.42 -11.21
C LYS A 154 12.63 9.59 -11.11
N THR A 155 13.17 10.66 -11.64
CA THR A 155 14.63 10.91 -11.67
C THR A 155 15.12 11.72 -10.49
N ASP A 156 14.38 12.74 -10.10
CA ASP A 156 14.70 13.63 -8.98
C ASP A 156 13.42 14.25 -8.42
N PRO A 157 12.75 13.59 -7.46
CA PRO A 157 11.47 14.04 -6.91
C PRO A 157 11.56 15.40 -6.20
N LEU A 158 12.75 15.82 -5.74
CA LEU A 158 12.95 17.09 -5.04
C LEU A 158 12.99 18.31 -5.95
N LYS A 159 13.07 18.13 -7.27
CA LYS A 159 12.88 19.24 -8.23
C LYS A 159 11.45 19.75 -8.27
N LEU A 160 10.49 18.94 -7.83
CA LEU A 160 9.08 19.34 -7.76
C LEU A 160 8.79 19.95 -6.39
N LYS A 161 7.84 20.89 -6.35
CA LYS A 161 7.34 21.42 -5.09
C LYS A 161 6.33 20.45 -4.50
N PHE A 162 6.46 20.20 -3.19
CA PHE A 162 5.49 19.40 -2.44
C PHE A 162 4.44 20.35 -1.85
N HIS A 163 3.19 20.18 -2.28
CA HIS A 163 2.01 20.95 -1.84
C HIS A 163 1.17 20.07 -0.91
N VAL A 164 0.85 20.60 0.27
CA VAL A 164 0.04 19.95 1.31
C VAL A 164 -1.37 20.52 1.29
#